data_af420011a0564d1f735079da26cf901c
#
_entry.id   af420011a0564d1f735079da26cf901c
#
_cell.length_a   1.000
_cell.length_b   1.000
_cell.length_c   1.000
_cell.angle_alpha   90.00
_cell.angle_beta   90.00
_cell.angle_gamma   90.00
#
_symmetry.space_group_name_H-M   'P 1'
#
loop_
_entity.id
_entity.type
_entity.pdbx_description
1 polymer ?
#
loop_
_entity_poly.entity_id
_entity_poly.type
_entity_poly.pdbx_seq_one_letter_code
_entity_poly.pdbx_strand_id
1 'polypeptide(L)'
;MATKVFMEALSPTMEEGRLVSWSKQEGDAVKSGEVLAEVETDKAVMELTARGEGVLRKQLVAAGTTAAVGTLVGIIAEAGEDISALLGGAAPSGAPSGAPSAAGASVPAPPAPSAPRTTAAAAPAPAPAPAAAPAAETGRPLVSPLARRLADESGVSLGTLQGSGPGGRIVKRDIEAAIARGPVASASVTGSAPARTVAPVRTGEAFEDIPLTQIRKTIAKRLSESIGPIPTFYLTAEFDLTRVAEMRTAALALGDGFKVSFNDVILKAVATALTQHPDVNAHWLGDRIRRFGGVHLGMAVATDDGLIVPVIFDADRKGLREISAEAKSLAKKARERKLKPEEFTGSSFSVSNLGMMQIDQFTAIINPPEVAILAIGAIEDKVVVGPDGGFTVQPRLRVTMSCDHRAVDGAVGAAFLQTLRRLIENPLLLSF
;
A
#
# COMPACT_ATOMS: atom_id res chain seq x y z
N MET A 1 4.83 35.75 28.89
CA MET A 1 4.81 35.82 27.39
C MET A 1 3.98 34.68 26.83
N ALA A 2 3.03 34.99 25.96
CA ALA A 2 2.16 33.95 25.40
C ALA A 2 2.90 33.00 24.48
N THR A 3 2.74 31.70 24.74
CA THR A 3 3.34 30.61 23.96
C THR A 3 2.28 29.93 23.08
N LYS A 4 2.53 29.85 21.79
CA LYS A 4 1.65 29.17 20.84
C LYS A 4 1.91 27.66 20.87
N VAL A 5 0.87 26.85 20.99
CA VAL A 5 0.94 25.39 20.89
C VAL A 5 0.47 25.00 19.51
N PHE A 6 1.37 24.42 18.73
CA PHE A 6 1.09 23.92 17.38
C PHE A 6 0.95 22.39 17.38
N MET A 7 0.22 21.87 16.41
CA MET A 7 0.25 20.44 16.11
C MET A 7 1.64 20.06 15.61
N GLU A 8 2.39 19.35 16.43
CA GLU A 8 3.74 18.91 16.09
C GLU A 8 3.73 17.61 15.28
N ALA A 9 4.73 17.43 14.44
CA ALA A 9 4.95 16.14 13.77
C ALA A 9 5.47 15.13 14.81
N LEU A 10 4.56 14.42 15.46
CA LEU A 10 4.88 13.41 16.47
C LEU A 10 5.44 12.09 15.84
N SER A 11 5.32 11.94 14.51
CA SER A 11 6.00 10.89 13.74
C SER A 11 6.62 11.48 12.47
N PRO A 12 7.71 10.86 11.92
CA PRO A 12 8.42 11.39 10.74
C PRO A 12 7.57 11.50 9.46
N THR A 13 6.46 10.78 9.39
CA THR A 13 5.55 10.72 8.23
C THR A 13 4.21 11.40 8.50
N MET A 14 4.06 12.08 9.65
CA MET A 14 2.80 12.70 10.04
C MET A 14 2.57 14.00 9.27
N GLU A 15 1.50 14.05 8.47
CA GLU A 15 1.00 15.24 7.79
C GLU A 15 -0.16 15.90 8.57
N GLU A 16 -0.95 15.06 9.25
CA GLU A 16 -2.08 15.49 10.09
C GLU A 16 -2.21 14.59 11.33
N GLY A 17 -2.79 15.10 12.42
CA GLY A 17 -3.11 14.35 13.64
C GLY A 17 -4.53 14.63 14.11
N ARG A 18 -5.18 13.62 14.67
CA ARG A 18 -6.48 13.76 15.29
C ARG A 18 -6.31 13.95 16.80
N LEU A 19 -6.79 15.05 17.31
CA LEU A 19 -6.79 15.32 18.74
C LEU A 19 -7.88 14.47 19.41
N VAL A 20 -7.47 13.44 20.15
CA VAL A 20 -8.39 12.48 20.78
C VAL A 20 -9.05 13.09 21.99
N SER A 21 -8.24 13.62 22.92
CA SER A 21 -8.70 14.21 24.17
C SER A 21 -7.75 15.30 24.63
N TRP A 22 -8.30 16.28 25.35
CA TRP A 22 -7.51 17.23 26.11
C TRP A 22 -7.30 16.74 27.54
N SER A 23 -6.06 16.67 28.00
CA SER A 23 -5.70 16.33 29.39
C SER A 23 -5.80 17.53 30.32
N LYS A 24 -5.82 18.74 29.76
CA LYS A 24 -5.96 20.03 30.46
C LYS A 24 -7.13 20.81 29.92
N GLN A 25 -7.83 21.54 30.80
CA GLN A 25 -8.95 22.43 30.42
C GLN A 25 -8.48 23.87 30.29
N GLU A 26 -9.30 24.71 29.63
CA GLU A 26 -9.08 26.16 29.60
C GLU A 26 -9.11 26.71 31.03
N GLY A 27 -8.04 27.42 31.43
CA GLY A 27 -7.84 27.94 32.78
C GLY A 27 -6.86 27.11 33.63
N ASP A 28 -6.47 25.93 33.22
CA ASP A 28 -5.52 25.08 33.98
C ASP A 28 -4.10 25.60 33.86
N ALA A 29 -3.37 25.50 34.96
CA ALA A 29 -1.92 25.76 34.97
C ALA A 29 -1.15 24.63 34.30
N VAL A 30 -0.18 24.99 33.46
CA VAL A 30 0.61 24.11 32.66
C VAL A 30 2.08 24.41 32.86
N LYS A 31 2.89 23.36 33.06
CA LYS A 31 4.36 23.43 33.11
C LYS A 31 4.98 22.96 31.80
N SER A 32 6.17 23.45 31.50
CA SER A 32 6.93 22.98 30.35
C SER A 32 7.18 21.46 30.41
N GLY A 33 6.87 20.74 29.35
CA GLY A 33 6.94 19.28 29.26
C GLY A 33 5.71 18.52 29.77
N GLU A 34 4.70 19.22 30.30
CA GLU A 34 3.45 18.58 30.77
C GLU A 34 2.52 18.23 29.59
N VAL A 35 1.85 17.07 29.70
CA VAL A 35 0.93 16.59 28.67
C VAL A 35 -0.30 17.47 28.58
N LEU A 36 -0.57 18.03 27.40
CA LEU A 36 -1.73 18.88 27.11
C LEU A 36 -2.88 18.09 26.52
N ALA A 37 -2.58 17.20 25.61
CA ALA A 37 -3.59 16.47 24.86
C ALA A 37 -3.02 15.14 24.32
N GLU A 38 -3.91 14.22 24.01
CA GLU A 38 -3.60 12.99 23.28
C GLU A 38 -3.93 13.16 21.80
N VAL A 39 -2.97 12.82 20.93
CA VAL A 39 -3.10 12.94 19.47
C VAL A 39 -2.94 11.57 18.84
N GLU A 40 -3.95 11.14 18.11
CA GLU A 40 -3.90 9.95 17.27
C GLU A 40 -3.15 10.29 15.98
N THR A 41 -2.04 9.58 15.76
CA THR A 41 -1.22 9.67 14.55
C THR A 41 -1.49 8.48 13.63
N ASP A 42 -0.84 8.44 12.50
CA ASP A 42 -0.89 7.31 11.54
C ASP A 42 -0.35 5.98 12.12
N LYS A 43 0.30 6.01 13.30
CA LYS A 43 0.98 4.84 13.89
C LYS A 43 0.57 4.51 15.32
N ALA A 44 0.24 5.52 16.12
CA ALA A 44 -0.10 5.35 17.53
C ALA A 44 -0.79 6.61 18.08
N VAL A 45 -1.39 6.49 19.25
CA VAL A 45 -1.78 7.65 20.07
C VAL A 45 -0.52 8.15 20.79
N MET A 46 -0.21 9.43 20.62
CA MET A 46 0.96 10.09 21.20
C MET A 46 0.54 11.31 21.99
N GLU A 47 1.35 11.68 22.97
CA GLU A 47 1.10 12.81 23.85
C GLU A 47 1.66 14.11 23.26
N LEU A 48 0.82 15.14 23.18
CA LEU A 48 1.24 16.50 22.85
C LEU A 48 1.61 17.23 24.13
N THR A 49 2.88 17.62 24.26
CA THR A 49 3.42 18.26 25.46
C THR A 49 3.55 19.77 25.31
N ALA A 50 3.47 20.48 26.44
CA ALA A 50 3.65 21.93 26.49
C ALA A 50 5.12 22.32 26.29
N ARG A 51 5.40 23.29 25.42
CA ARG A 51 6.75 23.88 25.24
C ARG A 51 7.00 25.12 26.09
N GLY A 52 6.00 25.56 26.88
CA GLY A 52 6.11 26.71 27.79
C GLY A 52 5.31 26.48 29.04
N GLU A 53 5.49 27.36 30.02
CA GLU A 53 4.74 27.36 31.25
C GLU A 53 3.76 28.55 31.31
N GLY A 54 2.64 28.39 32.01
CA GLY A 54 1.60 29.40 32.15
C GLY A 54 0.23 28.78 32.38
N VAL A 55 -0.81 29.43 31.89
CA VAL A 55 -2.20 28.95 31.94
C VAL A 55 -2.67 28.65 30.50
N LEU A 56 -3.31 27.51 30.28
CA LEU A 56 -3.95 27.20 28.99
C LEU A 56 -5.18 28.16 28.81
N ARG A 57 -4.98 29.20 28.01
CA ARG A 57 -5.97 30.26 27.85
C ARG A 57 -7.06 29.90 26.86
N LYS A 58 -6.73 29.17 25.81
CA LYS A 58 -7.69 28.78 24.79
C LYS A 58 -7.31 27.49 24.07
N GLN A 59 -8.32 26.65 23.88
CA GLN A 59 -8.28 25.49 22.99
C GLN A 59 -8.91 25.93 21.67
N LEU A 60 -8.14 25.84 20.56
CA LEU A 60 -8.58 26.28 19.24
C LEU A 60 -9.07 25.11 18.38
N VAL A 61 -8.69 23.88 18.76
CA VAL A 61 -9.11 22.64 18.10
C VAL A 61 -9.86 21.79 19.11
N ALA A 62 -11.11 21.46 18.81
CA ALA A 62 -11.93 20.61 19.68
C ALA A 62 -11.44 19.16 19.68
N ALA A 63 -11.66 18.46 20.81
CA ALA A 63 -11.43 17.00 20.86
C ALA A 63 -12.24 16.28 19.76
N GLY A 64 -11.64 15.28 19.16
CA GLY A 64 -12.19 14.55 18.02
C GLY A 64 -11.89 15.17 16.64
N THR A 65 -11.29 16.36 16.57
CA THR A 65 -10.99 17.06 15.31
C THR A 65 -9.60 16.72 14.79
N THR A 66 -9.46 16.57 13.46
CA THR A 66 -8.17 16.40 12.78
C THR A 66 -7.58 17.76 12.42
N ALA A 67 -6.29 17.98 12.72
CA ALA A 67 -5.55 19.18 12.39
C ALA A 67 -4.25 18.84 11.68
N ALA A 68 -3.88 19.59 10.65
CA ALA A 68 -2.62 19.44 9.94
C ALA A 68 -1.43 19.83 10.83
N VAL A 69 -0.27 19.23 10.61
CA VAL A 69 0.98 19.62 11.28
C VAL A 69 1.26 21.11 11.03
N GLY A 70 1.63 21.84 12.09
CA GLY A 70 1.80 23.29 12.05
C GLY A 70 0.53 24.10 12.35
N THR A 71 -0.64 23.47 12.50
CA THR A 71 -1.88 24.16 12.90
C THR A 71 -1.79 24.59 14.36
N LEU A 72 -2.21 25.81 14.67
CA LEU A 72 -2.30 26.32 16.03
C LEU A 72 -3.45 25.62 16.76
N VAL A 73 -3.14 24.84 17.79
CA VAL A 73 -4.13 24.03 18.55
C VAL A 73 -4.50 24.65 19.88
N GLY A 74 -3.61 25.43 20.48
CA GLY A 74 -3.88 26.08 21.75
C GLY A 74 -2.95 27.26 22.06
N ILE A 75 -3.28 28.05 23.09
CA ILE A 75 -2.47 29.17 23.54
C ILE A 75 -2.27 29.09 25.06
N ILE A 76 -1.00 29.09 25.47
CA ILE A 76 -0.57 29.17 26.86
C ILE A 76 -0.08 30.59 27.11
N ALA A 77 -0.61 31.29 28.14
CA ALA A 77 -0.20 32.65 28.51
C ALA A 77 -0.30 32.85 30.01
N GLU A 78 0.28 33.92 30.53
CA GLU A 78 0.12 34.31 31.94
C GLU A 78 -1.32 34.79 32.24
N ALA A 79 -1.74 34.68 33.49
CA ALA A 79 -3.06 35.08 33.91
C ALA A 79 -3.23 36.62 33.74
N GLY A 80 -4.05 37.02 32.72
CA GLY A 80 -4.28 38.44 32.41
C GLY A 80 -3.58 38.98 31.17
N GLU A 81 -2.73 38.18 30.49
CA GLU A 81 -2.08 38.58 29.24
C GLU A 81 -3.10 38.62 28.07
N ASP A 82 -3.07 39.69 27.28
CA ASP A 82 -3.97 39.84 26.13
C ASP A 82 -3.53 38.94 24.95
N ILE A 83 -4.38 37.98 24.59
CA ILE A 83 -4.15 37.01 23.50
C ILE A 83 -4.88 37.39 22.20
N SER A 84 -5.57 38.54 22.16
CA SER A 84 -6.41 38.95 21.01
C SER A 84 -5.61 39.06 19.71
N ALA A 85 -4.37 39.54 19.81
CA ALA A 85 -3.45 39.65 18.65
C ALA A 85 -3.00 38.27 18.10
N LEU A 86 -3.08 37.19 18.91
CA LEU A 86 -2.67 35.83 18.52
C LEU A 86 -3.82 35.04 17.90
N LEU A 87 -5.07 35.47 18.12
CA LEU A 87 -6.28 34.85 17.57
C LEU A 87 -6.57 35.33 16.13
N GLY A 88 -6.02 36.48 15.70
CA GLY A 88 -6.26 37.10 14.39
C GLY A 88 -5.44 36.49 13.24
N GLY A 89 -4.61 35.47 13.46
CA GLY A 89 -3.67 34.92 12.48
C GLY A 89 -4.03 33.57 11.90
N ALA A 90 -5.26 33.08 12.05
CA ALA A 90 -5.66 31.75 11.57
C ALA A 90 -6.37 31.83 10.20
N ALA A 91 -5.60 32.10 9.13
CA ALA A 91 -6.00 31.80 7.76
C ALA A 91 -4.85 31.01 7.08
N PRO A 92 -5.12 29.95 6.32
CA PRO A 92 -4.06 29.16 5.69
C PRO A 92 -3.50 29.96 4.51
N SER A 93 -2.27 30.42 4.64
CA SER A 93 -1.54 31.09 3.55
C SER A 93 -0.49 30.14 2.97
N GLY A 94 -0.67 29.77 1.71
CA GLY A 94 0.28 29.94 0.66
C GLY A 94 1.48 29.01 0.59
N ALA A 95 1.55 28.36 -0.54
CA ALA A 95 2.69 27.60 -1.06
C ALA A 95 3.99 28.45 -1.12
N PRO A 96 5.16 27.83 -0.97
CA PRO A 96 6.42 28.48 -1.27
C PRO A 96 6.75 28.38 -2.76
N SER A 97 6.81 29.51 -3.42
CA SER A 97 7.54 29.73 -4.67
C SER A 97 9.02 29.90 -4.32
N GLY A 98 9.91 29.24 -5.06
CA GLY A 98 11.33 29.50 -4.98
C GLY A 98 12.18 28.41 -5.62
N ALA A 99 12.32 28.43 -6.95
CA ALA A 99 13.40 27.76 -7.63
C ALA A 99 14.67 28.64 -7.63
N PRO A 100 15.86 28.08 -7.47
CA PRO A 100 17.05 28.71 -8.00
C PRO A 100 17.50 28.04 -9.30
N SER A 101 17.63 28.86 -10.32
CA SER A 101 18.36 28.61 -11.55
C SER A 101 19.86 28.37 -11.26
N ALA A 102 20.43 27.37 -11.87
CA ALA A 102 21.87 27.30 -12.09
C ALA A 102 22.18 26.70 -13.47
N ALA A 103 22.97 27.43 -14.18
CA ALA A 103 23.39 27.25 -15.56
C ALA A 103 24.35 26.08 -15.79
N GLY A 104 24.23 25.48 -16.97
CA GLY A 104 25.24 25.21 -17.95
C GLY A 104 26.42 24.30 -17.61
N ALA A 105 26.47 23.14 -18.31
CA ALA A 105 27.65 22.69 -19.04
C ALA A 105 27.30 21.46 -19.89
N SER A 106 27.38 21.64 -21.20
CA SER A 106 27.32 20.61 -22.24
C SER A 106 28.66 19.89 -22.35
N VAL A 107 28.63 18.55 -22.41
CA VAL A 107 29.77 17.75 -22.94
C VAL A 107 29.20 16.66 -23.86
N PRO A 108 29.84 16.36 -25.01
CA PRO A 108 29.24 15.66 -26.14
C PRO A 108 29.31 14.13 -26.05
N ALA A 109 28.36 13.50 -26.74
CA ALA A 109 28.25 12.06 -26.89
C ALA A 109 29.25 11.51 -27.92
N PRO A 110 29.77 10.28 -27.73
CA PRO A 110 30.45 9.54 -28.79
C PRO A 110 29.48 8.58 -29.53
N PRO A 111 29.85 8.17 -30.77
CA PRO A 111 28.93 7.59 -31.74
C PRO A 111 28.70 6.11 -31.59
N ALA A 112 27.51 5.65 -32.04
CA ALA A 112 27.08 4.27 -32.13
C ALA A 112 27.81 3.51 -33.28
N PRO A 113 28.08 2.20 -33.10
CA PRO A 113 28.47 1.34 -34.22
C PRO A 113 27.29 0.61 -34.85
N SER A 114 27.38 0.49 -36.15
CA SER A 114 26.44 -0.06 -37.11
C SER A 114 26.21 -1.56 -36.97
N ALA A 115 25.00 -2.00 -37.30
CA ALA A 115 24.60 -3.39 -37.47
C ALA A 115 25.06 -3.99 -38.82
N PRO A 116 25.26 -5.30 -38.92
CA PRO A 116 25.23 -5.98 -40.21
C PRO A 116 23.87 -6.66 -40.45
N ARG A 117 23.37 -6.45 -41.66
CA ARG A 117 22.26 -7.18 -42.28
C ARG A 117 22.66 -8.62 -42.58
N THR A 118 21.74 -9.55 -42.37
CA THR A 118 21.70 -10.80 -43.14
C THR A 118 20.26 -11.13 -43.55
N THR A 119 20.15 -11.47 -44.79
CA THR A 119 19.00 -11.76 -45.62
C THR A 119 18.55 -13.21 -45.52
N ALA A 120 17.29 -13.43 -45.91
CA ALA A 120 16.63 -14.61 -46.52
C ALA A 120 15.72 -15.38 -45.56
N ALA A 121 14.58 -15.86 -45.91
CA ALA A 121 13.84 -16.18 -47.11
C ALA A 121 12.39 -16.51 -46.69
N ALA A 122 11.47 -16.29 -47.60
CA ALA A 122 10.03 -16.46 -47.44
C ALA A 122 9.58 -17.91 -47.62
N ALA A 123 8.47 -18.27 -46.95
CA ALA A 123 7.56 -19.34 -47.37
C ALA A 123 6.11 -19.01 -46.92
N PRO A 124 5.08 -19.48 -47.61
CA PRO A 124 3.84 -18.76 -47.82
C PRO A 124 2.74 -19.05 -46.78
N ALA A 125 1.88 -18.04 -46.57
CA ALA A 125 0.72 -18.10 -45.71
C ALA A 125 -0.53 -18.73 -46.38
N PRO A 126 -1.41 -19.41 -45.63
CA PRO A 126 -2.75 -19.76 -46.12
C PRO A 126 -3.72 -18.62 -45.88
N ALA A 127 -4.72 -18.53 -46.78
CA ALA A 127 -5.72 -17.46 -46.91
C ALA A 127 -6.71 -17.33 -45.72
N PRO A 128 -7.23 -16.13 -45.44
CA PRO A 128 -8.13 -15.91 -44.32
C PRO A 128 -9.58 -16.15 -44.68
N ALA A 129 -10.35 -16.68 -43.72
CA ALA A 129 -11.81 -16.70 -43.71
C ALA A 129 -12.41 -15.33 -43.37
N PRO A 130 -13.66 -15.00 -43.77
CA PRO A 130 -14.17 -13.66 -43.71
C PRO A 130 -14.51 -13.21 -42.29
N ALA A 131 -14.04 -12.01 -41.96
CA ALA A 131 -14.26 -11.34 -40.70
C ALA A 131 -15.69 -10.73 -40.62
N ALA A 132 -16.33 -10.95 -39.49
CA ALA A 132 -17.54 -10.25 -39.08
C ALA A 132 -17.24 -8.77 -38.82
N ALA A 133 -18.19 -7.91 -39.23
CA ALA A 133 -18.10 -6.46 -39.10
C ALA A 133 -18.06 -6.02 -37.63
N PRO A 134 -17.20 -5.04 -37.24
CA PRO A 134 -17.19 -4.51 -35.91
C PRO A 134 -18.38 -3.58 -35.64
N ALA A 135 -18.95 -3.73 -34.47
CA ALA A 135 -19.98 -2.85 -33.93
C ALA A 135 -19.46 -1.41 -33.78
N ALA A 136 -20.31 -0.44 -34.09
CA ALA A 136 -20.02 0.98 -34.07
C ALA A 136 -19.65 1.45 -32.65
N GLU A 137 -18.45 1.97 -32.47
CA GLU A 137 -18.08 2.78 -31.30
C GLU A 137 -18.72 4.15 -31.41
N THR A 138 -19.72 4.42 -30.58
CA THR A 138 -20.35 5.72 -30.41
C THR A 138 -19.48 6.61 -29.56
N GLY A 139 -18.91 7.70 -30.13
CA GLY A 139 -18.33 8.77 -29.30
C GLY A 139 -17.21 9.63 -29.83
N ARG A 140 -16.60 9.34 -30.99
CA ARG A 140 -15.59 10.26 -31.56
C ARG A 140 -16.17 11.05 -32.76
N PRO A 141 -16.08 12.40 -32.71
CA PRO A 141 -16.53 13.21 -33.85
C PRO A 141 -15.68 12.91 -35.08
N LEU A 142 -16.36 12.66 -36.22
CA LEU A 142 -15.71 12.49 -37.53
C LEU A 142 -15.20 13.85 -37.98
N VAL A 143 -13.88 14.03 -38.13
CA VAL A 143 -13.25 15.30 -38.51
C VAL A 143 -12.43 15.10 -39.78
N SER A 144 -12.51 16.05 -40.72
CA SER A 144 -11.67 16.02 -41.92
C SER A 144 -10.22 16.40 -41.56
N PRO A 145 -9.19 15.86 -42.26
CA PRO A 145 -7.78 16.17 -41.97
C PRO A 145 -7.46 17.67 -42.01
N LEU A 146 -8.10 18.40 -42.92
CA LEU A 146 -7.89 19.85 -43.04
C LEU A 146 -8.58 20.63 -41.91
N ALA A 147 -9.79 20.19 -41.48
CA ALA A 147 -10.46 20.78 -40.32
C ALA A 147 -9.68 20.57 -39.02
N ARG A 148 -9.05 19.40 -38.86
CA ARG A 148 -8.20 19.12 -37.69
C ARG A 148 -7.00 20.05 -37.61
N ARG A 149 -6.24 20.24 -38.71
CA ARG A 149 -5.12 21.18 -38.77
C ARG A 149 -5.53 22.61 -38.42
N LEU A 150 -6.63 23.07 -39.01
CA LEU A 150 -7.13 24.42 -38.78
C LEU A 150 -7.62 24.63 -37.33
N ALA A 151 -8.20 23.62 -36.73
CA ALA A 151 -8.61 23.65 -35.33
C ALA A 151 -7.41 23.70 -34.38
N ASP A 152 -6.35 22.90 -34.66
CA ASP A 152 -5.10 22.88 -33.89
C ASP A 152 -4.37 24.23 -34.01
N GLU A 153 -4.30 24.83 -35.22
CA GLU A 153 -3.68 26.16 -35.44
C GLU A 153 -4.46 27.30 -34.78
N SER A 154 -5.79 27.17 -34.68
CA SER A 154 -6.65 28.24 -34.18
C SER A 154 -7.13 28.03 -32.73
N GLY A 155 -6.69 26.96 -32.06
CA GLY A 155 -7.05 26.63 -30.67
C GLY A 155 -8.54 26.32 -30.45
N VAL A 156 -9.27 25.88 -31.48
CA VAL A 156 -10.71 25.60 -31.40
C VAL A 156 -10.94 24.15 -30.99
N SER A 157 -11.71 23.94 -29.90
CA SER A 157 -12.03 22.61 -29.38
C SER A 157 -13.07 21.89 -30.28
N LEU A 158 -12.66 20.77 -30.88
CA LEU A 158 -13.48 19.95 -31.76
C LEU A 158 -14.67 19.27 -31.08
N GLY A 159 -14.62 19.08 -29.75
CA GLY A 159 -15.68 18.41 -28.99
C GLY A 159 -16.97 19.21 -28.82
N THR A 160 -16.94 20.51 -29.07
CA THR A 160 -18.08 21.42 -28.94
C THR A 160 -18.75 21.78 -30.27
N LEU A 161 -18.22 21.26 -31.40
CA LEU A 161 -18.66 21.60 -32.73
C LEU A 161 -19.54 20.50 -33.35
N GLN A 162 -20.64 20.89 -33.95
CA GLN A 162 -21.47 20.01 -34.74
C GLN A 162 -21.02 20.08 -36.20
N GLY A 163 -20.63 18.93 -36.77
CA GLY A 163 -20.15 18.87 -38.17
C GLY A 163 -21.27 19.02 -39.20
N SER A 164 -21.10 19.88 -40.20
CA SER A 164 -22.04 20.11 -41.30
C SER A 164 -21.76 19.26 -42.57
N GLY A 165 -20.70 18.41 -42.55
CA GLY A 165 -20.34 17.54 -43.66
C GLY A 165 -21.12 16.22 -43.71
N PRO A 166 -20.96 15.43 -44.78
CA PRO A 166 -21.64 14.15 -44.96
C PRO A 166 -21.37 13.19 -43.76
N GLY A 167 -22.42 12.63 -43.20
CA GLY A 167 -22.36 11.77 -42.04
C GLY A 167 -21.99 12.47 -40.71
N GLY A 168 -22.30 13.79 -40.58
CA GLY A 168 -21.98 14.56 -39.38
C GLY A 168 -20.49 14.90 -39.21
N ARG A 169 -19.73 14.87 -40.29
CA ARG A 169 -18.29 15.15 -40.28
C ARG A 169 -18.01 16.65 -40.14
N ILE A 170 -17.11 17.01 -39.21
CA ILE A 170 -16.62 18.39 -39.08
C ILE A 170 -15.71 18.73 -40.29
N VAL A 171 -16.05 19.76 -41.01
CA VAL A 171 -15.32 20.24 -42.18
C VAL A 171 -14.72 21.64 -41.93
N LYS A 172 -13.81 22.09 -42.79
CA LYS A 172 -13.09 23.39 -42.66
C LYS A 172 -14.01 24.57 -42.33
N ARG A 173 -15.15 24.65 -43.04
CA ARG A 173 -16.17 25.72 -42.89
C ARG A 173 -16.73 25.79 -41.45
N ASP A 174 -16.82 24.67 -40.74
CA ASP A 174 -17.35 24.65 -39.37
C ASP A 174 -16.37 25.26 -38.39
N ILE A 175 -15.08 25.04 -38.63
CA ILE A 175 -14.00 25.65 -37.85
C ILE A 175 -13.91 27.15 -38.10
N GLU A 176 -13.97 27.58 -39.37
CA GLU A 176 -13.99 29.00 -39.75
C GLU A 176 -15.19 29.75 -39.15
N ALA A 177 -16.37 29.12 -39.15
CA ALA A 177 -17.54 29.67 -38.49
C ALA A 177 -17.45 29.75 -36.98
N ALA A 178 -16.71 28.83 -36.34
CA ALA A 178 -16.42 28.87 -34.90
C ALA A 178 -15.42 29.99 -34.55
N ILE A 179 -14.39 30.17 -35.37
CA ILE A 179 -13.44 31.26 -35.23
C ILE A 179 -14.11 32.62 -35.37
N ALA A 180 -15.02 32.78 -36.36
CA ALA A 180 -15.76 34.02 -36.62
C ALA A 180 -16.76 34.39 -35.49
N ARG A 181 -17.21 33.42 -34.69
CA ARG A 181 -18.11 33.68 -33.54
C ARG A 181 -17.34 34.15 -32.28
N GLY A 182 -16.03 34.11 -32.28
CA GLY A 182 -15.18 34.50 -31.16
C GLY A 182 -15.20 33.49 -29.99
N PRO A 183 -14.30 33.61 -29.03
CA PRO A 183 -14.22 32.69 -27.90
C PRO A 183 -15.47 32.85 -27.03
N VAL A 184 -16.33 31.83 -27.03
CA VAL A 184 -17.33 31.67 -25.98
C VAL A 184 -16.51 31.47 -24.69
N ALA A 185 -16.67 32.39 -23.72
CA ALA A 185 -15.99 32.33 -22.47
C ALA A 185 -16.18 30.93 -21.85
N SER A 186 -15.13 30.13 -21.87
CA SER A 186 -15.08 28.87 -21.14
C SER A 186 -15.21 29.23 -19.67
N ALA A 187 -16.35 28.93 -19.10
CA ALA A 187 -16.47 28.87 -17.65
C ALA A 187 -15.35 27.93 -17.16
N SER A 188 -14.43 28.48 -16.37
CA SER A 188 -13.35 27.75 -15.74
C SER A 188 -13.94 26.64 -14.90
N VAL A 189 -13.99 25.43 -15.44
CA VAL A 189 -14.20 24.23 -14.64
C VAL A 189 -12.88 23.97 -13.96
N THR A 190 -12.71 24.57 -12.78
CA THR A 190 -11.78 24.06 -11.79
C THR A 190 -12.19 22.62 -11.55
N GLY A 191 -11.45 21.70 -12.15
CA GLY A 191 -11.65 20.26 -12.00
C GLY A 191 -11.29 19.80 -10.59
N SER A 192 -12.19 20.05 -9.66
CA SER A 192 -12.39 19.16 -8.53
C SER A 192 -12.94 17.86 -9.14
N ALA A 193 -12.23 16.75 -8.95
CA ALA A 193 -12.74 15.44 -9.28
C ALA A 193 -14.15 15.35 -8.69
N PRO A 194 -15.17 14.87 -9.45
CA PRO A 194 -16.52 14.83 -8.94
C PRO A 194 -16.50 13.97 -7.69
N ALA A 195 -16.75 14.60 -6.54
CA ALA A 195 -17.13 13.87 -5.34
C ALA A 195 -18.24 12.92 -5.81
N ARG A 196 -18.03 11.62 -5.68
CA ARG A 196 -19.08 10.63 -5.95
C ARG A 196 -20.27 11.08 -5.13
N THR A 197 -21.28 11.66 -5.80
CA THR A 197 -22.56 11.94 -5.18
C THR A 197 -23.12 10.60 -4.74
N VAL A 198 -23.02 10.33 -3.45
CA VAL A 198 -23.71 9.20 -2.85
C VAL A 198 -25.18 9.41 -3.13
N ALA A 199 -25.83 8.45 -3.82
CA ALA A 199 -27.25 8.53 -4.08
C ALA A 199 -27.99 8.76 -2.75
N PRO A 200 -29.04 9.60 -2.72
CA PRO A 200 -29.77 9.86 -1.49
C PRO A 200 -30.33 8.54 -0.96
N VAL A 201 -29.94 8.18 0.26
CA VAL A 201 -30.44 7.01 0.97
C VAL A 201 -31.94 7.16 1.15
N ARG A 202 -32.71 6.12 0.87
CA ARG A 202 -34.16 6.13 1.05
C ARG A 202 -34.47 6.35 2.53
N THR A 203 -35.27 7.36 2.84
CA THR A 203 -35.74 7.64 4.19
C THR A 203 -36.51 6.43 4.72
N GLY A 204 -35.93 5.75 5.74
CA GLY A 204 -36.51 4.55 6.36
C GLY A 204 -35.57 3.34 6.43
N GLU A 205 -34.38 3.36 5.77
CA GLU A 205 -33.36 2.34 5.97
C GLU A 205 -32.54 2.64 7.23
N ALA A 206 -32.38 1.62 8.10
CA ALA A 206 -31.50 1.74 9.24
C ALA A 206 -30.03 1.59 8.75
N PHE A 207 -29.26 2.67 8.82
CA PHE A 207 -27.81 2.67 8.55
C PHE A 207 -27.09 3.46 9.63
N GLU A 208 -25.82 3.17 9.81
CA GLU A 208 -24.92 3.86 10.72
C GLU A 208 -23.67 4.28 9.95
N ASP A 209 -23.37 5.57 9.93
CA ASP A 209 -22.13 6.11 9.36
C ASP A 209 -21.04 6.09 10.44
N ILE A 210 -20.01 5.24 10.24
CA ILE A 210 -18.88 5.10 11.16
C ILE A 210 -17.71 5.92 10.63
N PRO A 211 -17.23 6.96 11.33
CA PRO A 211 -16.09 7.75 10.93
C PRO A 211 -14.82 6.91 10.91
N LEU A 212 -13.97 7.09 9.88
CA LEU A 212 -12.72 6.35 9.78
C LEU A 212 -11.70 6.87 10.80
N THR A 213 -11.06 5.94 11.52
CA THR A 213 -9.88 6.24 12.35
C THR A 213 -8.69 6.57 11.47
N GLN A 214 -7.67 7.26 12.01
CA GLN A 214 -6.44 7.57 11.26
C GLN A 214 -5.70 6.31 10.82
N ILE A 215 -5.66 5.28 11.66
CA ILE A 215 -5.11 3.97 11.31
C ILE A 215 -5.82 3.41 10.06
N ARG A 216 -7.15 3.45 10.02
CA ARG A 216 -7.94 2.95 8.88
C ARG A 216 -7.70 3.75 7.61
N LYS A 217 -7.54 5.08 7.72
CA LYS A 217 -7.19 5.96 6.57
C LYS A 217 -5.81 5.61 6.01
N THR A 218 -4.81 5.42 6.90
CA THR A 218 -3.45 5.03 6.50
C THR A 218 -3.43 3.66 5.82
N ILE A 219 -4.14 2.67 6.36
CA ILE A 219 -4.30 1.35 5.75
C ILE A 219 -4.91 1.48 4.35
N ALA A 220 -6.01 2.24 4.21
CA ALA A 220 -6.69 2.44 2.93
C ALA A 220 -5.75 3.07 1.88
N LYS A 221 -4.98 4.11 2.26
CA LYS A 221 -3.98 4.76 1.40
C LYS A 221 -2.93 3.75 0.92
N ARG A 222 -2.29 3.01 1.84
CA ARG A 222 -1.25 2.02 1.52
C ARG A 222 -1.75 0.87 0.65
N LEU A 223 -2.94 0.34 0.92
CA LEU A 223 -3.51 -0.73 0.11
C LEU A 223 -3.88 -0.25 -1.30
N SER A 224 -4.33 1.00 -1.44
CA SER A 224 -4.60 1.61 -2.74
C SER A 224 -3.32 1.84 -3.55
N GLU A 225 -2.20 2.13 -2.90
CA GLU A 225 -0.87 2.24 -3.53
C GLU A 225 -0.37 0.88 -4.05
N SER A 226 -0.85 -0.23 -3.50
CA SER A 226 -0.49 -1.59 -3.93
C SER A 226 -1.35 -2.08 -5.10
N ILE A 227 -2.68 -2.13 -4.95
CA ILE A 227 -3.57 -2.82 -5.90
C ILE A 227 -3.63 -2.15 -7.28
N GLY A 228 -3.48 -0.84 -7.39
CA GLY A 228 -3.55 -0.15 -8.68
C GLY A 228 -2.24 -0.21 -9.46
N PRO A 229 -1.15 0.31 -8.88
CA PRO A 229 0.13 0.48 -9.58
C PRO A 229 0.97 -0.78 -9.74
N ILE A 230 0.79 -1.81 -8.90
CA ILE A 230 1.58 -3.04 -8.93
C ILE A 230 0.94 -4.06 -9.88
N PRO A 231 1.60 -4.43 -11.01
CA PRO A 231 1.15 -5.52 -11.87
C PRO A 231 1.36 -6.85 -11.16
N THR A 232 0.37 -7.23 -10.34
CA THR A 232 0.44 -8.41 -9.48
C THR A 232 -0.01 -9.66 -10.23
N PHE A 233 0.77 -10.74 -10.12
CA PHE A 233 0.36 -12.08 -10.52
C PHE A 233 0.46 -13.05 -9.35
N TYR A 234 -0.19 -14.22 -9.46
CA TYR A 234 -0.37 -15.14 -8.37
C TYR A 234 0.13 -16.53 -8.72
N LEU A 235 0.86 -17.15 -7.82
CA LEU A 235 1.31 -18.54 -7.91
C LEU A 235 0.73 -19.34 -6.74
N THR A 236 -0.01 -20.40 -7.04
CA THR A 236 -0.60 -21.28 -6.01
C THR A 236 0.10 -22.63 -6.05
N ALA A 237 0.41 -23.15 -4.86
CA ALA A 237 0.98 -24.47 -4.68
C ALA A 237 0.33 -25.18 -3.47
N GLU A 238 0.31 -26.52 -3.51
CA GLU A 238 -0.17 -27.36 -2.42
C GLU A 238 1.00 -28.20 -1.89
N PHE A 239 1.18 -28.27 -0.57
CA PHE A 239 2.28 -28.95 0.12
C PHE A 239 1.76 -30.05 1.03
N ASP A 240 2.55 -31.11 1.17
CA ASP A 240 2.33 -32.18 2.13
C ASP A 240 2.93 -31.85 3.49
N LEU A 241 2.11 -31.86 4.54
CA LEU A 241 2.54 -31.58 5.91
C LEU A 241 2.69 -32.84 6.77
N THR A 242 2.63 -34.03 6.21
CA THR A 242 2.71 -35.29 6.98
C THR A 242 3.94 -35.32 7.89
N ARG A 243 5.13 -35.04 7.34
CA ARG A 243 6.38 -35.02 8.13
C ARG A 243 6.44 -33.88 9.16
N VAL A 244 5.81 -32.75 8.88
CA VAL A 244 5.68 -31.66 9.87
C VAL A 244 4.78 -32.08 11.02
N ALA A 245 3.67 -32.77 10.75
CA ALA A 245 2.79 -33.31 11.78
C ALA A 245 3.50 -34.35 12.66
N GLU A 246 4.27 -35.27 12.04
CA GLU A 246 5.12 -36.24 12.74
C GLU A 246 6.16 -35.56 13.62
N MET A 247 6.90 -34.57 13.10
CA MET A 247 7.88 -33.78 13.83
C MET A 247 7.24 -33.08 15.04
N ARG A 248 6.07 -32.50 14.88
CA ARG A 248 5.34 -31.83 15.97
C ARG A 248 4.94 -32.84 17.06
N THR A 249 4.45 -34.02 16.68
CA THR A 249 4.09 -35.10 17.63
C THR A 249 5.31 -35.55 18.40
N ALA A 250 6.43 -35.78 17.74
CA ALA A 250 7.71 -36.15 18.36
C ALA A 250 8.21 -35.07 19.31
N ALA A 251 8.16 -33.77 18.92
CA ALA A 251 8.55 -32.66 19.77
C ALA A 251 7.69 -32.55 21.04
N LEU A 252 6.39 -32.78 20.93
CA LEU A 252 5.50 -32.80 22.09
C LEU A 252 5.80 -33.98 23.06
N ALA A 253 6.21 -35.13 22.51
CA ALA A 253 6.57 -36.31 23.31
C ALA A 253 7.86 -36.13 24.13
N LEU A 254 8.74 -35.19 23.77
CA LEU A 254 9.96 -34.88 24.53
C LEU A 254 9.67 -34.25 25.90
N GLY A 255 8.48 -33.66 26.10
CA GLY A 255 8.04 -33.16 27.38
C GLY A 255 8.77 -31.92 27.90
N ASP A 256 9.61 -31.26 27.09
CA ASP A 256 10.40 -30.07 27.44
C ASP A 256 9.59 -28.75 27.44
N GLY A 257 8.28 -28.84 27.28
CA GLY A 257 7.36 -27.69 27.25
C GLY A 257 7.33 -26.90 25.95
N PHE A 258 8.20 -27.21 24.97
CA PHE A 258 8.21 -26.55 23.68
C PHE A 258 7.11 -27.11 22.75
N LYS A 259 6.11 -26.29 22.47
CA LYS A 259 5.03 -26.63 21.53
C LYS A 259 5.31 -26.00 20.17
N VAL A 260 5.72 -26.81 19.21
CA VAL A 260 5.89 -26.40 17.80
C VAL A 260 4.52 -26.29 17.15
N SER A 261 4.21 -25.14 16.54
CA SER A 261 3.04 -24.97 15.69
C SER A 261 3.40 -25.16 14.21
N PHE A 262 2.40 -25.46 13.36
CA PHE A 262 2.60 -25.45 11.91
C PHE A 262 3.10 -24.10 11.42
N ASN A 263 2.56 -23.00 11.97
CA ASN A 263 2.96 -21.65 11.62
C ASN A 263 4.46 -21.40 11.92
N ASP A 264 4.99 -21.89 13.04
CA ASP A 264 6.41 -21.73 13.38
C ASP A 264 7.30 -22.40 12.33
N VAL A 265 6.93 -23.62 11.90
CA VAL A 265 7.67 -24.37 10.85
C VAL A 265 7.60 -23.64 9.51
N ILE A 266 6.42 -23.13 9.14
CA ILE A 266 6.23 -22.40 7.89
C ILE A 266 7.06 -21.12 7.88
N LEU A 267 7.03 -20.32 8.97
CA LEU A 267 7.83 -19.09 9.07
C LEU A 267 9.33 -19.40 8.95
N LYS A 268 9.84 -20.45 9.62
CA LYS A 268 11.25 -20.86 9.48
C LYS A 268 11.56 -21.34 8.05
N ALA A 269 10.67 -22.11 7.45
CA ALA A 269 10.84 -22.58 6.07
C ALA A 269 10.88 -21.43 5.07
N VAL A 270 9.98 -20.42 5.22
CA VAL A 270 9.98 -19.21 4.39
C VAL A 270 11.27 -18.44 4.57
N ALA A 271 11.71 -18.20 5.83
CA ALA A 271 12.96 -17.49 6.10
C ALA A 271 14.16 -18.21 5.47
N THR A 272 14.24 -19.54 5.59
CA THR A 272 15.30 -20.35 4.99
C THR A 272 15.22 -20.35 3.45
N ALA A 273 14.02 -20.41 2.86
CA ALA A 273 13.86 -20.36 1.40
C ALA A 273 14.30 -19.01 0.83
N LEU A 274 14.01 -17.91 1.50
CA LEU A 274 14.35 -16.55 1.06
C LEU A 274 15.87 -16.33 0.97
N THR A 275 16.69 -16.99 1.78
CA THR A 275 18.15 -16.90 1.66
C THR A 275 18.68 -17.46 0.32
N GLN A 276 17.95 -18.41 -0.27
CA GLN A 276 18.28 -19.02 -1.57
C GLN A 276 17.67 -18.26 -2.76
N HIS A 277 16.75 -17.32 -2.50
CA HIS A 277 15.99 -16.57 -3.51
C HIS A 277 16.05 -15.06 -3.27
N PRO A 278 17.21 -14.40 -3.43
CA PRO A 278 17.38 -12.99 -3.13
C PRO A 278 16.51 -12.06 -3.99
N ASP A 279 16.07 -12.51 -5.17
CA ASP A 279 15.14 -11.75 -6.02
C ASP A 279 13.73 -11.65 -5.44
N VAL A 280 13.37 -12.61 -4.59
CA VAL A 280 12.10 -12.63 -3.87
C VAL A 280 12.21 -11.87 -2.54
N ASN A 281 13.40 -11.88 -1.93
CA ASN A 281 13.72 -11.14 -0.69
C ASN A 281 14.17 -9.72 -1.02
N ALA A 282 13.29 -8.92 -1.62
CA ALA A 282 13.65 -7.64 -2.21
C ALA A 282 12.56 -6.57 -2.08
N HIS A 283 12.94 -5.33 -2.31
CA HIS A 283 12.05 -4.18 -2.44
C HIS A 283 12.12 -3.57 -3.83
N TRP A 284 10.96 -3.14 -4.35
CA TRP A 284 10.84 -2.28 -5.52
C TRP A 284 10.88 -0.82 -5.10
N LEU A 285 11.88 -0.06 -5.57
CA LEU A 285 12.08 1.35 -5.21
C LEU A 285 11.86 2.32 -6.40
N GLY A 286 11.15 1.86 -7.43
CA GLY A 286 10.84 2.64 -8.62
C GLY A 286 11.95 2.58 -9.68
N ASP A 287 13.11 3.08 -9.39
CA ASP A 287 14.29 3.13 -10.27
C ASP A 287 15.25 1.93 -10.07
N ARG A 288 15.08 1.16 -9.00
CA ARG A 288 15.95 0.03 -8.65
C ARG A 288 15.25 -1.02 -7.80
N ILE A 289 15.80 -2.23 -7.80
CA ILE A 289 15.44 -3.31 -6.89
C ILE A 289 16.50 -3.38 -5.79
N ARG A 290 16.06 -3.37 -4.53
CA ARG A 290 16.94 -3.58 -3.38
C ARG A 290 16.80 -5.02 -2.89
N ARG A 291 17.81 -5.85 -3.05
CA ARG A 291 17.90 -7.19 -2.47
C ARG A 291 18.44 -7.11 -1.06
N PHE A 292 17.91 -7.90 -0.15
CA PHE A 292 18.34 -7.96 1.25
C PHE A 292 19.27 -9.15 1.47
N GLY A 293 20.36 -8.94 2.24
CA GLY A 293 21.28 -9.99 2.64
C GLY A 293 20.81 -10.83 3.83
N GLY A 294 19.93 -10.27 4.68
CA GLY A 294 19.22 -10.95 5.75
C GLY A 294 17.72 -11.03 5.46
N VAL A 295 16.99 -11.86 6.17
CA VAL A 295 15.54 -12.02 6.02
C VAL A 295 14.81 -11.34 7.18
N HIS A 296 14.04 -10.29 6.88
CA HIS A 296 13.18 -9.60 7.82
C HIS A 296 11.73 -9.96 7.50
N LEU A 297 11.18 -10.92 8.25
CA LEU A 297 9.91 -11.55 7.92
C LEU A 297 8.75 -10.85 8.59
N GLY A 298 7.92 -10.15 7.81
CA GLY A 298 6.67 -9.56 8.24
C GLY A 298 5.60 -10.65 8.45
N MET A 299 4.90 -10.59 9.56
CA MET A 299 3.82 -11.51 9.89
C MET A 299 2.52 -10.73 10.07
N ALA A 300 1.55 -10.91 9.16
CA ALA A 300 0.27 -10.24 9.25
C ALA A 300 -0.54 -10.72 10.48
N VAL A 301 -0.93 -9.79 11.33
CA VAL A 301 -1.73 -10.03 12.55
C VAL A 301 -2.99 -9.19 12.50
N ALA A 302 -4.15 -9.84 12.62
CA ALA A 302 -5.42 -9.17 12.77
C ALA A 302 -5.57 -8.60 14.19
N THR A 303 -6.04 -7.35 14.26
CA THR A 303 -6.38 -6.62 15.48
C THR A 303 -7.78 -6.01 15.34
N ASP A 304 -8.36 -5.52 16.43
CA ASP A 304 -9.68 -4.87 16.40
C ASP A 304 -9.73 -3.64 15.48
N ASP A 305 -8.60 -2.93 15.34
CA ASP A 305 -8.51 -1.73 14.49
C ASP A 305 -8.20 -2.04 13.02
N GLY A 306 -7.81 -3.28 12.70
CA GLY A 306 -7.44 -3.71 11.36
C GLY A 306 -6.28 -4.69 11.33
N LEU A 307 -5.38 -4.57 10.34
CA LEU A 307 -4.23 -5.44 10.14
C LEU A 307 -2.94 -4.67 10.43
N ILE A 308 -2.05 -5.29 11.22
CA ILE A 308 -0.68 -4.82 11.43
C ILE A 308 0.31 -5.93 11.09
N VAL A 309 1.51 -5.56 10.64
CA VAL A 309 2.54 -6.53 10.20
C VAL A 309 3.80 -6.39 11.05
N PRO A 310 3.85 -6.99 12.25
CA PRO A 310 5.09 -7.05 13.00
C PRO A 310 6.17 -7.85 12.26
N VAL A 311 7.44 -7.53 12.54
CA VAL A 311 8.60 -8.03 11.81
C VAL A 311 9.49 -8.87 12.71
N ILE A 312 9.80 -10.10 12.28
CA ILE A 312 10.83 -10.94 12.85
C ILE A 312 12.12 -10.63 12.09
N PHE A 313 13.00 -9.82 12.69
CA PHE A 313 14.28 -9.46 12.08
C PHE A 313 15.26 -10.62 12.07
N ASP A 314 16.11 -10.70 11.04
CA ASP A 314 17.13 -11.76 10.88
C ASP A 314 16.57 -13.18 11.10
N ALA A 315 15.36 -13.44 10.57
CA ALA A 315 14.64 -14.70 10.74
C ALA A 315 15.40 -15.92 10.17
N ASP A 316 16.25 -15.69 9.17
CA ASP A 316 17.14 -16.69 8.60
C ASP A 316 18.12 -17.26 9.64
N ARG A 317 18.63 -16.41 10.55
CA ARG A 317 19.63 -16.76 11.58
C ARG A 317 19.03 -17.35 12.85
N LYS A 318 17.71 -17.21 13.02
CA LYS A 318 17.01 -17.67 14.23
C LYS A 318 16.60 -19.13 14.12
N GLY A 319 16.75 -19.85 15.21
CA GLY A 319 16.23 -21.22 15.36
C GLY A 319 14.71 -21.25 15.47
N LEU A 320 14.13 -22.43 15.28
CA LEU A 320 12.67 -22.62 15.34
C LEU A 320 12.06 -22.15 16.67
N ARG A 321 12.77 -22.37 17.81
CA ARG A 321 12.31 -21.92 19.14
C ARG A 321 12.26 -20.40 19.26
N GLU A 322 13.27 -19.72 18.72
CA GLU A 322 13.39 -18.26 18.76
C GLU A 322 12.29 -17.63 17.90
N ILE A 323 12.09 -18.12 16.66
CA ILE A 323 11.00 -17.68 15.78
C ILE A 323 9.64 -17.87 16.46
N SER A 324 9.39 -19.04 17.06
CA SER A 324 8.13 -19.33 17.76
C SER A 324 7.88 -18.37 18.92
N ALA A 325 8.90 -18.13 19.75
CA ALA A 325 8.80 -17.24 20.91
C ALA A 325 8.55 -15.79 20.49
N GLU A 326 9.31 -15.31 19.50
CA GLU A 326 9.20 -13.95 18.99
C GLU A 326 7.88 -13.70 18.27
N ALA A 327 7.45 -14.63 17.40
CA ALA A 327 6.16 -14.55 16.71
C ALA A 327 4.99 -14.45 17.70
N LYS A 328 4.97 -15.26 18.76
CA LYS A 328 3.96 -15.20 19.81
C LYS A 328 4.00 -13.88 20.58
N SER A 329 5.18 -13.41 20.93
CA SER A 329 5.38 -12.14 21.64
C SER A 329 4.90 -10.95 20.80
N LEU A 330 5.31 -10.88 19.53
CA LEU A 330 4.90 -9.83 18.61
C LEU A 330 3.39 -9.85 18.34
N ALA A 331 2.81 -11.03 18.14
CA ALA A 331 1.36 -11.17 17.95
C ALA A 331 0.56 -10.72 19.18
N LYS A 332 1.06 -11.00 20.40
CA LYS A 332 0.47 -10.51 21.64
C LYS A 332 0.54 -8.99 21.75
N LYS A 333 1.73 -8.40 21.55
CA LYS A 333 1.93 -6.95 21.55
C LYS A 333 1.04 -6.27 20.50
N ALA A 334 0.88 -6.87 19.31
CA ALA A 334 0.02 -6.36 18.25
C ALA A 334 -1.44 -6.21 18.71
N ARG A 335 -2.01 -7.27 19.30
CA ARG A 335 -3.39 -7.26 19.83
C ARG A 335 -3.57 -6.32 21.02
N GLU A 336 -2.52 -6.16 21.83
CA GLU A 336 -2.51 -5.24 22.98
C GLU A 336 -2.17 -3.79 22.61
N ARG A 337 -1.95 -3.48 21.31
CA ARG A 337 -1.54 -2.16 20.79
C ARG A 337 -0.23 -1.64 21.40
N LYS A 338 0.68 -2.56 21.76
CA LYS A 338 1.97 -2.25 22.41
C LYS A 338 3.18 -2.40 21.50
N LEU A 339 2.96 -2.56 20.18
CA LEU A 339 4.06 -2.60 19.22
C LEU A 339 4.71 -1.22 19.09
N LYS A 340 6.03 -1.20 19.10
CA LYS A 340 6.82 -0.01 18.79
C LYS A 340 6.93 0.14 17.25
N PRO A 341 7.13 1.35 16.72
CA PRO A 341 7.30 1.57 15.29
C PRO A 341 8.39 0.70 14.65
N GLU A 342 9.49 0.46 15.36
CA GLU A 342 10.59 -0.37 14.89
C GLU A 342 10.22 -1.85 14.76
N GLU A 343 9.19 -2.31 15.48
CA GLU A 343 8.75 -3.71 15.48
C GLU A 343 7.80 -4.06 14.31
N PHE A 344 7.31 -3.06 13.55
CA PHE A 344 6.41 -3.30 12.40
C PHE A 344 6.81 -2.55 11.13
N THR A 345 8.06 -2.08 11.05
CA THR A 345 8.62 -1.44 9.84
C THR A 345 9.90 -2.15 9.44
N GLY A 346 10.17 -2.25 8.13
CA GLY A 346 11.43 -2.78 7.62
C GLY A 346 11.41 -4.28 7.28
N SER A 347 10.25 -4.88 7.10
CA SER A 347 10.13 -6.23 6.53
C SER A 347 10.65 -6.28 5.10
N SER A 348 11.30 -7.38 4.75
CA SER A 348 11.78 -7.65 3.39
C SER A 348 10.83 -8.56 2.59
N PHE A 349 9.97 -9.29 3.30
CA PHE A 349 8.95 -10.19 2.78
C PHE A 349 7.87 -10.39 3.84
N SER A 350 6.61 -10.53 3.43
CA SER A 350 5.48 -10.72 4.34
C SER A 350 4.80 -12.08 4.20
N VAL A 351 4.24 -12.56 5.31
CA VAL A 351 3.40 -13.77 5.39
C VAL A 351 2.05 -13.42 6.00
N SER A 352 0.97 -13.83 5.35
CA SER A 352 -0.39 -13.70 5.85
C SER A 352 -1.03 -15.07 6.02
N ASN A 353 -1.52 -15.40 7.22
CA ASN A 353 -2.06 -16.71 7.54
C ASN A 353 -3.52 -16.61 7.98
N LEU A 354 -4.44 -17.16 7.18
CA LEU A 354 -5.87 -17.28 7.47
C LEU A 354 -6.31 -18.73 7.66
N GLY A 355 -5.37 -19.68 7.75
CA GLY A 355 -5.67 -21.10 7.94
C GLY A 355 -6.45 -21.40 9.21
N MET A 356 -6.22 -20.64 10.30
CA MET A 356 -6.99 -20.77 11.54
C MET A 356 -8.47 -20.36 11.39
N MET A 357 -8.81 -19.62 10.33
CA MET A 357 -10.18 -19.21 9.99
C MET A 357 -10.81 -20.14 8.96
N GLN A 358 -10.19 -21.29 8.68
CA GLN A 358 -10.66 -22.31 7.73
C GLN A 358 -10.81 -21.78 6.29
N ILE A 359 -9.98 -20.81 5.89
CA ILE A 359 -9.91 -20.32 4.52
C ILE A 359 -8.94 -21.22 3.73
N ASP A 360 -9.44 -21.98 2.78
CA ASP A 360 -8.63 -22.91 1.97
C ASP A 360 -7.57 -22.17 1.15
N GLN A 361 -7.97 -21.09 0.48
CA GLN A 361 -7.09 -20.29 -0.39
C GLN A 361 -7.52 -18.82 -0.43
N PHE A 362 -6.56 -17.91 -0.43
CA PHE A 362 -6.80 -16.50 -0.70
C PHE A 362 -5.57 -15.86 -1.33
N THR A 363 -5.74 -14.67 -1.89
CA THR A 363 -4.66 -13.83 -2.40
C THR A 363 -4.42 -12.66 -1.46
N ALA A 364 -3.20 -12.51 -0.97
CA ALA A 364 -2.83 -11.38 -0.12
C ALA A 364 -2.39 -10.18 -0.98
N ILE A 365 -2.66 -8.97 -0.50
CA ILE A 365 -2.19 -7.73 -1.11
C ILE A 365 -0.73 -7.53 -0.74
N ILE A 366 0.12 -7.24 -1.71
CA ILE A 366 1.54 -6.95 -1.48
C ILE A 366 1.66 -5.71 -0.60
N ASN A 367 2.55 -5.74 0.39
CA ASN A 367 2.84 -4.62 1.28
C ASN A 367 4.02 -3.81 0.71
N PRO A 368 3.79 -2.70 -0.01
CA PRO A 368 4.88 -1.94 -0.60
C PRO A 368 5.85 -1.43 0.46
N PRO A 369 7.15 -1.42 0.19
CA PRO A 369 7.86 -1.65 -1.08
C PRO A 369 8.28 -3.12 -1.34
N GLU A 370 7.80 -4.09 -0.56
CA GLU A 370 8.08 -5.52 -0.77
C GLU A 370 7.62 -5.97 -2.17
N VAL A 371 8.34 -6.94 -2.76
CA VAL A 371 8.02 -7.45 -4.11
C VAL A 371 7.09 -8.66 -4.08
N ALA A 372 6.86 -9.27 -2.92
CA ALA A 372 5.98 -10.42 -2.81
C ALA A 372 5.46 -10.63 -1.38
N ILE A 373 4.36 -11.38 -1.27
CA ILE A 373 3.75 -11.83 -0.02
C ILE A 373 3.22 -13.24 -0.17
N LEU A 374 3.33 -14.06 0.87
CA LEU A 374 2.82 -15.43 0.91
C LEU A 374 1.53 -15.50 1.74
N ALA A 375 0.43 -15.90 1.10
CA ALA A 375 -0.84 -16.23 1.73
C ALA A 375 -0.86 -17.72 2.10
N ILE A 376 -1.19 -18.04 3.35
CA ILE A 376 -1.23 -19.39 3.89
C ILE A 376 -2.68 -19.74 4.20
N GLY A 377 -3.19 -20.78 3.53
CA GLY A 377 -4.54 -21.29 3.72
C GLY A 377 -4.68 -22.28 4.89
N ALA A 378 -5.85 -22.90 4.97
CA ALA A 378 -6.14 -23.96 5.94
C ALA A 378 -5.31 -25.23 5.66
N ILE A 379 -5.03 -25.96 6.73
CA ILE A 379 -4.50 -27.31 6.64
C ILE A 379 -5.69 -28.25 6.69
N GLU A 380 -5.88 -29.03 5.63
CA GLU A 380 -7.00 -29.93 5.47
C GLU A 380 -6.51 -31.36 5.20
N ASP A 381 -7.19 -32.32 5.80
CA ASP A 381 -6.96 -33.72 5.49
C ASP A 381 -7.58 -34.07 4.14
N LYS A 382 -6.74 -34.44 3.15
CA LYS A 382 -7.16 -34.78 1.80
C LYS A 382 -6.83 -36.23 1.47
N VAL A 383 -7.74 -36.89 0.76
CA VAL A 383 -7.48 -38.20 0.17
C VAL A 383 -6.57 -38.03 -1.03
N VAL A 384 -5.42 -38.66 -1.01
CA VAL A 384 -4.43 -38.65 -2.08
C VAL A 384 -4.07 -40.07 -2.49
N VAL A 385 -3.54 -40.21 -3.72
CA VAL A 385 -3.01 -41.49 -4.20
C VAL A 385 -1.60 -41.68 -3.64
N GLY A 386 -1.40 -42.75 -2.88
CA GLY A 386 -0.09 -43.11 -2.35
C GLY A 386 0.83 -43.71 -3.41
N PRO A 387 2.14 -43.89 -3.08
CA PRO A 387 3.12 -44.46 -4.01
C PRO A 387 2.80 -45.87 -4.49
N ASP A 388 2.03 -46.62 -3.73
CA ASP A 388 1.55 -47.97 -4.00
C ASP A 388 0.26 -48.01 -4.82
N GLY A 389 -0.27 -46.83 -5.20
CA GLY A 389 -1.54 -46.68 -5.92
C GLY A 389 -2.77 -46.79 -5.04
N GLY A 390 -2.62 -47.00 -3.71
CA GLY A 390 -3.67 -46.97 -2.73
C GLY A 390 -4.10 -45.51 -2.36
N PHE A 391 -5.24 -45.39 -1.69
CA PHE A 391 -5.69 -44.11 -1.16
C PHE A 391 -5.16 -43.93 0.27
N THR A 392 -4.62 -42.75 0.55
CA THR A 392 -4.19 -42.37 1.89
C THR A 392 -4.69 -40.97 2.22
N VAL A 393 -4.87 -40.68 3.52
CA VAL A 393 -5.26 -39.34 4.01
C VAL A 393 -4.00 -38.61 4.44
N GLN A 394 -3.80 -37.41 3.93
CA GLN A 394 -2.63 -36.59 4.24
C GLN A 394 -3.06 -35.15 4.55
N PRO A 395 -2.45 -34.50 5.56
CA PRO A 395 -2.64 -33.08 5.81
C PRO A 395 -2.01 -32.26 4.69
N ARG A 396 -2.83 -31.50 3.97
CA ARG A 396 -2.42 -30.66 2.85
C ARG A 396 -2.58 -29.19 3.19
N LEU A 397 -1.62 -28.39 2.77
CA LEU A 397 -1.61 -26.95 2.91
C LEU A 397 -1.56 -26.30 1.53
N ARG A 398 -2.50 -25.40 1.25
CA ARG A 398 -2.44 -24.57 0.06
C ARG A 398 -1.89 -23.20 0.40
N VAL A 399 -0.94 -22.74 -0.40
CA VAL A 399 -0.34 -21.40 -0.29
C VAL A 399 -0.49 -20.67 -1.61
N THR A 400 -0.65 -19.34 -1.54
CA THR A 400 -0.68 -18.48 -2.72
C THR A 400 0.31 -17.35 -2.52
N MET A 401 1.26 -17.21 -3.44
CA MET A 401 2.22 -16.13 -3.45
C MET A 401 1.75 -15.05 -4.43
N SER A 402 1.59 -13.82 -3.94
CA SER A 402 1.36 -12.63 -4.76
C SER A 402 2.71 -12.01 -5.08
N CYS A 403 3.00 -11.75 -6.35
CA CYS A 403 4.29 -11.26 -6.83
C CYS A 403 4.12 -9.99 -7.67
N ASP A 404 5.00 -9.03 -7.46
CA ASP A 404 5.14 -7.84 -8.31
C ASP A 404 5.92 -8.22 -9.58
N HIS A 405 5.24 -8.26 -10.73
CA HIS A 405 5.85 -8.68 -12.01
C HIS A 405 6.92 -7.73 -12.54
N ARG A 406 7.10 -6.57 -11.90
CA ARG A 406 8.21 -5.64 -12.22
C ARG A 406 9.55 -6.12 -11.67
N ALA A 407 9.52 -6.96 -10.62
CA ALA A 407 10.71 -7.43 -9.90
C ALA A 407 10.86 -8.96 -9.90
N VAL A 408 9.75 -9.68 -9.92
CA VAL A 408 9.71 -11.14 -9.81
C VAL A 408 8.99 -11.71 -11.02
N ASP A 409 9.68 -12.56 -11.79
CA ASP A 409 9.10 -13.31 -12.90
C ASP A 409 8.47 -14.63 -12.42
N GLY A 410 7.58 -15.21 -13.25
CA GLY A 410 6.90 -16.46 -12.94
C GLY A 410 7.85 -17.61 -12.61
N ALA A 411 8.98 -17.74 -13.33
CA ALA A 411 9.99 -18.77 -13.09
C ALA A 411 10.70 -18.57 -11.73
N VAL A 412 11.02 -17.33 -11.36
CA VAL A 412 11.65 -16.98 -10.07
C VAL A 412 10.73 -17.31 -8.91
N GLY A 413 9.46 -16.88 -8.99
CA GLY A 413 8.46 -17.19 -7.96
C GLY A 413 8.18 -18.69 -7.84
N ALA A 414 8.11 -19.41 -8.96
CA ALA A 414 7.94 -20.87 -8.98
C ALA A 414 9.14 -21.60 -8.34
N ALA A 415 10.38 -21.17 -8.62
CA ALA A 415 11.58 -21.74 -8.02
C ALA A 415 11.59 -21.55 -6.48
N PHE A 416 11.18 -20.37 -5.99
CA PHE A 416 11.00 -20.13 -4.57
C PHE A 416 9.97 -21.09 -3.95
N LEU A 417 8.80 -21.27 -4.56
CA LEU A 417 7.77 -22.20 -4.07
C LEU A 417 8.23 -23.66 -4.11
N GLN A 418 9.06 -24.06 -5.07
CA GLN A 418 9.67 -25.40 -5.11
C GLN A 418 10.65 -25.59 -3.95
N THR A 419 11.48 -24.59 -3.65
CA THR A 419 12.38 -24.63 -2.49
C THR A 419 11.58 -24.70 -1.19
N LEU A 420 10.56 -23.87 -1.07
CA LEU A 420 9.66 -23.86 0.10
C LEU A 420 8.96 -25.21 0.30
N ARG A 421 8.46 -25.83 -0.80
CA ARG A 421 7.90 -27.18 -0.78
C ARG A 421 8.89 -28.17 -0.21
N ARG A 422 10.12 -28.20 -0.76
CA ARG A 422 11.17 -29.12 -0.31
C ARG A 422 11.47 -29.00 1.18
N LEU A 423 11.49 -27.77 1.71
CA LEU A 423 11.75 -27.49 3.13
C LEU A 423 10.59 -27.92 4.02
N ILE A 424 9.35 -27.67 3.61
CA ILE A 424 8.15 -28.05 4.36
C ILE A 424 7.96 -29.57 4.33
N GLU A 425 8.10 -30.20 3.18
CA GLU A 425 7.94 -31.66 3.03
C GLU A 425 9.13 -32.43 3.64
N ASN A 426 10.26 -31.75 3.96
CA ASN A 426 11.42 -32.34 4.62
C ASN A 426 11.92 -31.42 5.75
N PRO A 427 11.21 -31.30 6.88
CA PRO A 427 11.49 -30.31 7.91
C PRO A 427 12.84 -30.48 8.61
N LEU A 428 13.50 -31.63 8.51
CA LEU A 428 14.88 -31.82 8.98
C LEU A 428 15.86 -30.84 8.30
N LEU A 429 15.59 -30.42 7.06
CA LEU A 429 16.44 -29.45 6.35
C LEU A 429 16.45 -28.06 7.00
N LEU A 430 15.51 -27.78 7.91
CA LEU A 430 15.46 -26.52 8.66
C LEU A 430 16.47 -26.46 9.81
N SER A 431 17.16 -27.57 10.10
CA SER A 431 18.18 -27.68 11.16
C SER A 431 19.61 -27.45 10.65
N PHE A 432 19.78 -27.32 9.35
CA PHE A 432 21.06 -27.11 8.67
C PHE A 432 21.10 -25.71 7.96
#